data_ce2b80388f3f7ec709ca78fc6f7cdc0a
#
_entry.id   ce2b80388f3f7ec709ca78fc6f7cdc0a
#
_cell.length_a   1.000
_cell.length_b   1.000
_cell.length_c   1.000
_cell.angle_alpha   90.00
_cell.angle_beta   90.00
_cell.angle_gamma   90.00
#
_symmetry.space_group_name_H-M   'P 1'
#
loop_
_entity.id
_entity.type
_entity.pdbx_description
1 polymer ?
#
loop_
_entity_poly.entity_id
_entity_poly.type
_entity_poly.pdbx_seq_one_letter_code
_entity_poly.pdbx_strand_id
1 'polypeptide(L)'
;MMRTVATTVFVESAADPRLADYRALTDVELRRRAEPAEGIFIAEGELVLRRALKAGYPARSALTSERWLPPIAVLLANADVPLFVGSEELLEQITGFHVHRGALAAMARLPLPAASELLPSSGRVVVLENVNSHTNVGAIFRCAAGLGMDAVLLSPSCADPLYRRSVRVSMGEVFAIPYARFGAWPAGLHELTDAGFRVLALTPDATATPLDALKIADDDKLALLLGAEGSGLSGLVLAAAQPVRIPMSGGVDSLNVAAAAAVACYALRRPG
;
A
#
# COMPACT_ATOMS: atom_id res chain seq x y z
N MET A 1 23.38 -17.60 21.85
CA MET A 1 22.76 -16.39 21.28
C MET A 1 21.55 -16.05 22.13
N MET A 2 21.64 -15.02 22.99
CA MET A 2 20.50 -14.60 23.83
C MET A 2 19.36 -14.18 22.92
N ARG A 3 18.18 -14.78 23.08
CA ARG A 3 16.97 -14.32 22.41
C ARG A 3 16.60 -12.96 23.02
N THR A 4 16.68 -11.93 22.22
CA THR A 4 16.14 -10.61 22.57
C THR A 4 14.62 -10.72 22.58
N VAL A 5 13.98 -10.40 23.68
CA VAL A 5 12.52 -10.53 23.85
C VAL A 5 11.96 -9.13 24.06
N ALA A 6 10.81 -8.86 23.43
CA ALA A 6 10.11 -7.59 23.65
C ALA A 6 9.87 -7.35 25.14
N THR A 7 10.21 -6.16 25.62
CA THR A 7 10.03 -5.78 27.02
C THR A 7 8.58 -5.35 27.25
N THR A 8 7.84 -6.11 28.04
CA THR A 8 6.46 -5.74 28.43
C THR A 8 6.47 -4.57 29.41
N VAL A 9 5.74 -3.51 29.07
CA VAL A 9 5.63 -2.29 29.88
C VAL A 9 4.15 -1.96 30.08
N PHE A 10 3.67 -2.07 31.31
CA PHE A 10 2.31 -1.66 31.64
C PHE A 10 2.22 -0.14 31.69
N VAL A 11 1.17 0.40 31.09
CA VAL A 11 0.90 1.84 31.02
C VAL A 11 -0.45 2.17 31.63
N GLU A 12 -0.50 3.27 32.40
CA GLU A 12 -1.68 3.68 33.16
C GLU A 12 -2.18 5.09 32.75
N SER A 13 -1.41 5.80 31.93
CA SER A 13 -1.74 7.18 31.55
C SER A 13 -1.61 7.39 30.03
N ALA A 14 -2.65 7.97 29.43
CA ALA A 14 -2.62 8.41 28.04
C ALA A 14 -1.60 9.54 27.77
N ALA A 15 -1.15 10.22 28.84
CA ALA A 15 -0.15 11.27 28.74
C ALA A 15 1.30 10.75 28.74
N ASP A 16 1.53 9.44 28.89
CA ASP A 16 2.87 8.85 28.90
C ASP A 16 3.63 9.22 27.61
N PRO A 17 4.77 9.93 27.69
CA PRO A 17 5.49 10.40 26.50
C PRO A 17 5.97 9.28 25.56
N ARG A 18 6.17 8.08 26.08
CA ARG A 18 6.57 6.90 25.30
C ARG A 18 5.51 6.45 24.28
N LEU A 19 4.25 6.89 24.45
CA LEU A 19 3.11 6.58 23.61
C LEU A 19 2.87 7.61 22.48
N ALA A 20 3.81 8.52 22.24
CA ALA A 20 3.66 9.60 21.26
C ALA A 20 3.28 9.09 19.86
N ASP A 21 3.87 7.98 19.41
CA ASP A 21 3.61 7.38 18.08
C ASP A 21 2.14 6.95 17.90
N TYR A 22 1.40 6.72 18.98
CA TYR A 22 0.02 6.21 18.97
C TYR A 22 -1.04 7.28 19.17
N ARG A 23 -0.65 8.54 19.38
CA ARG A 23 -1.59 9.66 19.61
C ARG A 23 -2.08 10.23 18.30
N ALA A 24 -3.24 10.88 18.34
CA ALA A 24 -3.83 11.59 17.20
C ALA A 24 -3.91 10.75 15.90
N LEU A 25 -4.11 9.43 16.01
CA LEU A 25 -4.19 8.53 14.85
C LEU A 25 -5.42 8.81 13.97
N THR A 26 -6.40 9.56 14.47
CA THR A 26 -7.60 10.01 13.74
C THR A 26 -7.36 11.31 12.99
N ASP A 27 -6.33 12.08 13.34
CA ASP A 27 -5.96 13.31 12.64
C ASP A 27 -5.17 12.98 11.35
N VAL A 28 -5.91 12.93 10.24
CA VAL A 28 -5.37 12.54 8.93
C VAL A 28 -4.28 13.50 8.46
N GLU A 29 -4.47 14.81 8.61
CA GLU A 29 -3.51 15.82 8.13
C GLU A 29 -2.21 15.78 8.93
N LEU A 30 -2.30 15.68 10.27
CA LEU A 30 -1.13 15.56 11.11
C LEU A 30 -0.35 14.27 10.77
N ARG A 31 -1.02 13.13 10.68
CA ARG A 31 -0.35 11.84 10.45
C ARG A 31 0.26 11.71 9.06
N ARG A 32 -0.35 12.29 8.04
CA ARG A 32 0.21 12.31 6.68
C ARG A 32 1.55 13.05 6.60
N ARG A 33 1.80 14.01 7.49
CA ARG A 33 3.05 14.77 7.57
C ARG A 33 4.03 14.12 8.54
N ALA A 34 3.58 13.76 9.73
CA ALA A 34 4.43 13.25 10.81
C ALA A 34 5.00 11.85 10.48
N GLU A 35 4.18 10.90 10.04
CA GLU A 35 4.65 9.53 9.81
C GLU A 35 5.81 9.42 8.81
N PRO A 36 5.76 10.04 7.61
CA PRO A 36 6.90 10.03 6.70
C PRO A 36 8.11 10.81 7.23
N ALA A 37 7.89 11.95 7.90
CA ALA A 37 8.97 12.78 8.44
C ALA A 37 9.74 12.08 9.58
N GLU A 38 9.03 11.31 10.40
CA GLU A 38 9.60 10.50 11.48
C GLU A 38 10.11 9.13 11.02
N GLY A 39 9.93 8.79 9.75
CA GLY A 39 10.32 7.51 9.18
C GLY A 39 9.55 6.32 9.73
N ILE A 40 8.27 6.52 10.09
CA ILE A 40 7.41 5.47 10.69
C ILE A 40 6.12 5.26 9.90
N PHE A 41 5.44 4.17 10.21
CA PHE A 41 4.04 3.92 9.89
C PHE A 41 3.39 3.07 10.98
N ILE A 42 2.07 3.08 11.05
CA ILE A 42 1.31 2.31 12.03
C ILE A 42 0.71 1.05 11.39
N ALA A 43 1.14 -0.11 11.87
CA ALA A 43 0.53 -1.41 11.57
C ALA A 43 -0.61 -1.68 12.58
N GLU A 44 -1.85 -1.84 12.09
CA GLU A 44 -3.04 -2.10 12.91
C GLU A 44 -3.50 -3.55 12.76
N GLY A 45 -3.42 -4.31 13.85
CA GLY A 45 -3.88 -5.68 13.95
C GLY A 45 -2.78 -6.73 13.80
N GLU A 46 -3.01 -7.90 14.44
CA GLU A 46 -2.05 -9.01 14.51
C GLU A 46 -1.56 -9.47 13.12
N LEU A 47 -2.50 -9.66 12.17
CA LEU A 47 -2.16 -10.15 10.83
C LEU A 47 -1.28 -9.14 10.07
N VAL A 48 -1.60 -7.85 10.17
CA VAL A 48 -0.84 -6.77 9.52
C VAL A 48 0.56 -6.68 10.12
N LEU A 49 0.69 -6.71 11.46
CA LEU A 49 1.97 -6.73 12.15
C LEU A 49 2.83 -7.93 11.73
N ARG A 50 2.24 -9.13 11.69
CA ARG A 50 2.92 -10.34 11.23
C ARG A 50 3.46 -10.20 9.80
N ARG A 51 2.68 -9.63 8.89
CA ARG A 51 3.07 -9.41 7.50
C ARG A 51 4.18 -8.37 7.38
N ALA A 52 4.10 -7.27 8.14
CA ALA A 52 5.14 -6.26 8.17
C ALA A 52 6.48 -6.83 8.67
N LEU A 53 6.46 -7.58 9.78
CA LEU A 53 7.66 -8.24 10.31
C LEU A 53 8.24 -9.27 9.33
N LYS A 54 7.38 -10.07 8.68
CA LYS A 54 7.81 -11.04 7.65
C LYS A 54 8.47 -10.34 6.45
N ALA A 55 7.99 -9.16 6.08
CA ALA A 55 8.55 -8.35 5.00
C ALA A 55 9.81 -7.57 5.42
N GLY A 56 10.29 -7.74 6.66
CA GLY A 56 11.54 -7.15 7.13
C GLY A 56 11.41 -5.73 7.70
N TYR A 57 10.19 -5.20 7.87
CA TYR A 57 10.01 -3.91 8.51
C TYR A 57 10.30 -4.00 10.02
N PRO A 58 11.26 -3.21 10.55
CA PRO A 58 11.58 -3.24 11.96
C PRO A 58 10.43 -2.62 12.80
N ALA A 59 10.02 -3.31 13.87
CA ALA A 59 9.17 -2.69 14.87
C ALA A 59 10.01 -1.69 15.70
N ARG A 60 9.40 -0.56 16.12
CA ARG A 60 9.93 0.39 17.11
C ARG A 60 9.29 0.17 18.47
N SER A 61 8.02 -0.12 18.48
CA SER A 61 7.22 -0.45 19.67
C SER A 61 5.91 -1.08 19.25
N ALA A 62 5.18 -1.65 20.21
CA ALA A 62 3.79 -2.05 20.03
C ALA A 62 2.93 -1.62 21.22
N LEU A 63 1.64 -1.42 20.98
CA LEU A 63 0.62 -1.08 21.99
C LEU A 63 -0.53 -2.08 21.86
N THR A 64 -0.90 -2.73 22.97
CA THR A 64 -1.93 -3.76 23.00
C THR A 64 -2.70 -3.76 24.32
N SER A 65 -3.86 -4.42 24.37
CA SER A 65 -4.54 -4.71 25.64
C SER A 65 -4.05 -6.03 26.24
N GLU A 66 -4.30 -6.24 27.55
CA GLU A 66 -3.94 -7.47 28.25
C GLU A 66 -4.46 -8.73 27.55
N ARG A 67 -5.67 -8.67 27.00
CA ARG A 67 -6.30 -9.76 26.25
C ARG A 67 -5.45 -10.23 25.08
N TRP A 68 -4.77 -9.32 24.39
CA TRP A 68 -3.99 -9.59 23.19
C TRP A 68 -2.48 -9.73 23.45
N LEU A 69 -2.05 -9.53 24.70
CA LEU A 69 -0.63 -9.63 25.07
C LEU A 69 0.02 -10.95 24.63
N PRO A 70 -0.56 -12.17 24.89
CA PRO A 70 0.13 -13.40 24.55
C PRO A 70 0.46 -13.57 23.07
N PRO A 71 -0.48 -13.42 22.11
CA PRO A 71 -0.16 -13.56 20.68
C PRO A 71 0.78 -12.47 20.18
N ILE A 72 0.71 -11.24 20.67
CA ILE A 72 1.58 -10.15 20.23
C ILE A 72 3.01 -10.33 20.78
N ALA A 73 3.16 -10.76 22.02
CA ALA A 73 4.47 -11.07 22.59
C ALA A 73 5.20 -12.17 21.79
N VAL A 74 4.46 -13.20 21.31
CA VAL A 74 5.03 -14.25 20.43
C VAL A 74 5.51 -13.66 19.10
N LEU A 75 4.75 -12.75 18.49
CA LEU A 75 5.16 -12.11 17.24
C LEU A 75 6.42 -11.26 17.39
N LEU A 76 6.59 -10.63 18.55
CA LEU A 76 7.73 -9.75 18.85
C LEU A 76 8.86 -10.46 19.61
N ALA A 77 8.82 -11.79 19.71
CA ALA A 77 9.77 -12.57 20.52
C ALA A 77 11.25 -12.41 20.11
N ASN A 78 11.52 -11.92 18.89
CA ASN A 78 12.88 -11.67 18.40
C ASN A 78 13.14 -10.16 18.15
N ALA A 79 12.27 -9.30 18.66
CA ALA A 79 12.41 -7.85 18.54
C ALA A 79 12.72 -7.25 19.92
N ASP A 80 13.81 -6.47 20.00
CA ASP A 80 14.19 -5.75 21.23
C ASP A 80 13.46 -4.40 21.26
N VAL A 81 12.15 -4.45 21.54
CA VAL A 81 11.28 -3.28 21.50
C VAL A 81 10.31 -3.27 22.67
N PRO A 82 9.86 -2.10 23.14
CA PRO A 82 8.82 -2.02 24.16
C PRO A 82 7.46 -2.50 23.61
N LEU A 83 6.81 -3.37 24.38
CA LEU A 83 5.43 -3.78 24.20
C LEU A 83 4.59 -3.15 25.32
N PHE A 84 3.93 -2.03 24.98
CA PHE A 84 3.07 -1.31 25.91
C PHE A 84 1.73 -2.04 26.08
N VAL A 85 1.30 -2.18 27.33
CA VAL A 85 0.07 -2.89 27.69
C VAL A 85 -0.80 -2.00 28.56
N GLY A 86 -2.04 -1.78 28.18
CA GLY A 86 -3.01 -1.00 28.92
C GLY A 86 -4.42 -1.58 28.82
N SER A 87 -5.38 -0.98 29.56
CA SER A 87 -6.79 -1.33 29.41
C SER A 87 -7.33 -0.92 28.03
N GLU A 88 -8.44 -1.53 27.59
CA GLU A 88 -9.08 -1.16 26.31
C GLU A 88 -9.52 0.31 26.29
N GLU A 89 -10.02 0.82 27.43
CA GLU A 89 -10.41 2.23 27.62
C GLU A 89 -9.21 3.16 27.50
N LEU A 90 -8.06 2.78 28.07
CA LEU A 90 -6.83 3.57 27.96
C LEU A 90 -6.32 3.59 26.51
N LEU A 91 -6.35 2.47 25.82
CA LEU A 91 -5.99 2.39 24.41
C LEU A 91 -6.86 3.33 23.55
N GLU A 92 -8.17 3.36 23.80
CA GLU A 92 -9.10 4.26 23.11
C GLU A 92 -8.78 5.74 23.39
N GLN A 93 -8.46 6.09 24.63
CA GLN A 93 -8.03 7.46 25.00
C GLN A 93 -6.74 7.86 24.26
N ILE A 94 -5.77 6.95 24.11
CA ILE A 94 -4.51 7.20 23.44
C ILE A 94 -4.72 7.40 21.93
N THR A 95 -5.47 6.49 21.30
CA THR A 95 -5.56 6.38 19.83
C THR A 95 -6.68 7.23 19.23
N GLY A 96 -7.70 7.54 20.01
CA GLY A 96 -8.93 8.21 19.57
C GLY A 96 -9.96 7.28 18.91
N PHE A 97 -9.77 5.96 19.00
CA PHE A 97 -10.72 4.96 18.49
C PHE A 97 -10.56 3.62 19.23
N HIS A 98 -11.58 2.79 19.18
CA HIS A 98 -11.53 1.47 19.80
C HIS A 98 -10.65 0.49 19.01
N VAL A 99 -9.65 -0.11 19.67
CA VAL A 99 -8.66 -1.02 19.05
C VAL A 99 -9.18 -2.44 19.04
N HIS A 100 -9.95 -2.82 18.00
CA HIS A 100 -10.62 -4.12 17.92
C HIS A 100 -9.74 -5.31 17.50
N ARG A 101 -8.54 -5.07 16.96
CA ARG A 101 -7.78 -6.10 16.22
C ARG A 101 -6.41 -6.43 16.82
N GLY A 102 -6.32 -6.49 18.11
CA GLY A 102 -5.14 -7.01 18.80
C GLY A 102 -4.12 -5.97 19.19
N ALA A 103 -3.44 -5.34 18.25
CA ALA A 103 -2.37 -4.39 18.56
C ALA A 103 -2.25 -3.29 17.52
N LEU A 104 -1.62 -2.20 17.93
CA LEU A 104 -0.98 -1.22 17.06
C LEU A 104 0.53 -1.37 17.20
N ALA A 105 1.27 -1.29 16.11
CA ALA A 105 2.72 -1.25 16.16
C ALA A 105 3.25 -0.07 15.35
N ALA A 106 4.14 0.70 15.95
CA ALA A 106 4.95 1.69 15.25
C ALA A 106 6.11 0.96 14.58
N MET A 107 6.14 1.00 13.25
CA MET A 107 7.11 0.30 12.41
C MET A 107 8.02 1.31 11.74
N ALA A 108 9.31 1.02 11.64
CA ALA A 108 10.24 1.84 10.87
C ALA A 108 10.02 1.64 9.37
N ARG A 109 10.05 2.73 8.59
CA ARG A 109 10.01 2.67 7.13
C ARG A 109 11.35 2.18 6.59
N LEU A 110 11.30 1.37 5.56
CA LEU A 110 12.49 1.02 4.78
C LEU A 110 12.69 2.03 3.65
N PRO A 111 13.92 2.26 3.19
CA PRO A 111 14.18 3.01 1.97
C PRO A 111 13.42 2.40 0.79
N LEU A 112 12.81 3.23 -0.04
CA LEU A 112 12.17 2.77 -1.25
C LEU A 112 13.22 2.61 -2.37
N PRO A 113 13.15 1.54 -3.16
CA PRO A 113 13.95 1.42 -4.37
C PRO A 113 13.54 2.48 -5.40
N ALA A 114 14.43 2.81 -6.31
CA ALA A 114 14.08 3.57 -7.50
C ALA A 114 13.24 2.71 -8.46
N ALA A 115 12.41 3.34 -9.30
CA ALA A 115 11.65 2.62 -10.32
C ALA A 115 12.57 1.82 -11.25
N SER A 116 13.71 2.41 -11.64
CA SER A 116 14.73 1.78 -12.47
C SER A 116 15.36 0.51 -11.86
N GLU A 117 15.29 0.33 -10.54
CA GLU A 117 15.77 -0.89 -9.88
C GLU A 117 14.74 -2.04 -9.96
N LEU A 118 13.44 -1.72 -10.01
CA LEU A 118 12.37 -2.71 -10.06
C LEU A 118 12.06 -3.17 -11.50
N LEU A 119 12.13 -2.28 -12.48
CA LEU A 119 11.70 -2.52 -13.85
C LEU A 119 12.44 -3.66 -14.57
N PRO A 120 13.76 -3.87 -14.40
CA PRO A 120 14.47 -4.94 -15.09
C PRO A 120 13.96 -6.35 -14.80
N SER A 121 13.58 -6.61 -13.53
CA SER A 121 13.07 -7.90 -13.06
C SER A 121 11.55 -8.05 -13.17
N SER A 122 10.85 -6.99 -13.59
CA SER A 122 9.39 -6.97 -13.68
C SER A 122 8.91 -7.20 -15.12
N GLY A 123 7.77 -7.86 -15.25
CA GLY A 123 7.08 -8.03 -16.54
C GLY A 123 5.63 -7.57 -16.52
N ARG A 124 5.04 -7.43 -15.33
CA ARG A 124 3.67 -6.92 -15.13
C ARG A 124 3.68 -5.89 -14.01
N VAL A 125 3.49 -4.62 -14.32
CA VAL A 125 3.48 -3.55 -13.31
C VAL A 125 2.19 -2.74 -13.37
N VAL A 126 1.77 -2.24 -12.21
CA VAL A 126 0.68 -1.28 -12.08
C VAL A 126 1.27 0.10 -11.81
N VAL A 127 0.82 1.11 -12.53
CA VAL A 127 1.24 2.50 -12.37
C VAL A 127 0.06 3.35 -11.94
N LEU A 128 0.19 4.07 -10.85
CA LEU A 128 -0.86 4.94 -10.31
C LEU A 128 -0.53 6.40 -10.58
N GLU A 129 -1.42 7.11 -11.29
CA GLU A 129 -1.33 8.55 -11.49
C GLU A 129 -2.32 9.27 -10.59
N ASN A 130 -1.80 10.06 -9.63
CA ASN A 130 -2.58 10.95 -8.76
C ASN A 130 -3.71 10.27 -7.96
N VAL A 131 -3.59 8.98 -7.67
CA VAL A 131 -4.56 8.27 -6.84
C VAL A 131 -4.37 8.70 -5.38
N ASN A 132 -5.23 9.61 -4.90
CA ASN A 132 -5.11 10.26 -3.60
C ASN A 132 -5.94 9.59 -2.48
N SER A 133 -6.79 8.64 -2.81
CA SER A 133 -7.56 7.86 -1.84
C SER A 133 -6.72 6.73 -1.26
N HIS A 134 -6.39 6.80 0.04
CA HIS A 134 -5.70 5.73 0.75
C HIS A 134 -6.45 4.39 0.68
N THR A 135 -7.79 4.43 0.62
CA THR A 135 -8.62 3.24 0.46
C THR A 135 -8.38 2.59 -0.88
N ASN A 136 -8.36 3.37 -1.96
CA ASN A 136 -8.12 2.85 -3.29
C ASN A 136 -6.68 2.37 -3.48
N VAL A 137 -5.69 3.12 -2.99
CA VAL A 137 -4.30 2.66 -3.00
C VAL A 137 -4.18 1.31 -2.31
N GLY A 138 -4.71 1.16 -1.08
CA GLY A 138 -4.67 -0.11 -0.35
C GLY A 138 -5.36 -1.25 -1.08
N ALA A 139 -6.53 -1.00 -1.68
CA ALA A 139 -7.27 -2.00 -2.46
C ALA A 139 -6.53 -2.41 -3.75
N ILE A 140 -5.92 -1.45 -4.45
CA ILE A 140 -5.13 -1.71 -5.67
C ILE A 140 -3.89 -2.55 -5.32
N PHE A 141 -3.15 -2.23 -4.26
CA PHE A 141 -2.03 -3.03 -3.81
C PHE A 141 -2.43 -4.48 -3.51
N ARG A 142 -3.57 -4.67 -2.84
CA ARG A 142 -4.10 -6.00 -2.56
C ARG A 142 -4.45 -6.77 -3.83
N CYS A 143 -5.09 -6.12 -4.79
CA CYS A 143 -5.41 -6.72 -6.09
C CYS A 143 -4.14 -7.05 -6.88
N ALA A 144 -3.19 -6.12 -6.96
CA ALA A 144 -1.93 -6.30 -7.67
C ALA A 144 -1.13 -7.49 -7.10
N ALA A 145 -0.94 -7.53 -5.77
CA ALA A 145 -0.27 -8.64 -5.10
C ALA A 145 -1.00 -9.99 -5.33
N GLY A 146 -2.33 -10.02 -5.16
CA GLY A 146 -3.13 -11.24 -5.29
C GLY A 146 -3.28 -11.75 -6.72
N LEU A 147 -3.06 -10.90 -7.72
CA LEU A 147 -3.20 -11.21 -9.15
C LEU A 147 -1.86 -11.32 -9.89
N GLY A 148 -0.76 -11.38 -9.14
CA GLY A 148 0.56 -11.69 -9.70
C GLY A 148 1.19 -10.55 -10.49
N MET A 149 0.91 -9.29 -10.12
CA MET A 149 1.70 -8.16 -10.60
C MET A 149 3.04 -8.13 -9.89
N ASP A 150 4.10 -7.76 -10.59
CA ASP A 150 5.47 -7.81 -10.07
C ASP A 150 5.82 -6.58 -9.22
N ALA A 151 5.23 -5.41 -9.55
CA ALA A 151 5.47 -4.17 -8.82
C ALA A 151 4.31 -3.17 -8.96
N VAL A 152 4.25 -2.19 -8.04
CA VAL A 152 3.39 -1.01 -8.14
C VAL A 152 4.26 0.24 -8.19
N LEU A 153 4.05 1.10 -9.18
CA LEU A 153 4.76 2.36 -9.34
C LEU A 153 3.81 3.53 -9.12
N LEU A 154 4.27 4.57 -8.46
CA LEU A 154 3.44 5.69 -8.02
C LEU A 154 3.93 7.00 -8.63
N SER A 155 3.03 7.83 -9.15
CA SER A 155 3.37 9.24 -9.40
C SER A 155 3.66 9.96 -8.07
N PRO A 156 4.39 11.09 -8.09
CA PRO A 156 4.78 11.80 -6.86
C PRO A 156 3.63 12.19 -5.95
N SER A 157 2.45 12.46 -6.50
CA SER A 157 1.26 12.95 -5.80
C SER A 157 0.32 11.84 -5.30
N CYS A 158 0.60 10.57 -5.56
CA CYS A 158 -0.22 9.48 -5.02
C CYS A 158 -0.19 9.43 -3.50
N ALA A 159 -1.30 8.99 -2.90
CA ALA A 159 -1.37 8.73 -1.47
C ALA A 159 -0.31 7.69 -1.04
N ASP A 160 0.08 7.80 0.23
CA ASP A 160 1.11 6.93 0.82
C ASP A 160 0.58 5.51 1.02
N PRO A 161 1.20 4.47 0.42
CA PRO A 161 0.82 3.07 0.64
C PRO A 161 1.00 2.61 2.09
N LEU A 162 1.95 3.20 2.83
CA LEU A 162 2.20 2.86 4.23
C LEU A 162 1.33 3.65 5.21
N TYR A 163 0.51 4.58 4.75
CA TYR A 163 -0.47 5.20 5.64
C TYR A 163 -1.43 4.16 6.21
N ARG A 164 -1.74 4.26 7.50
CA ARG A 164 -2.52 3.27 8.28
C ARG A 164 -3.76 2.72 7.55
N ARG A 165 -4.54 3.58 6.87
CA ARG A 165 -5.73 3.17 6.11
C ARG A 165 -5.38 2.29 4.91
N SER A 166 -4.35 2.63 4.14
CA SER A 166 -3.89 1.83 2.99
C SER A 166 -3.39 0.46 3.45
N VAL A 167 -2.58 0.43 4.51
CA VAL A 167 -2.08 -0.79 5.13
C VAL A 167 -3.23 -1.68 5.60
N ARG A 168 -4.23 -1.11 6.27
CA ARG A 168 -5.40 -1.84 6.76
C ARG A 168 -6.28 -2.39 5.64
N VAL A 169 -6.59 -1.59 4.63
CA VAL A 169 -7.42 -1.99 3.48
C VAL A 169 -6.74 -3.07 2.66
N SER A 170 -5.43 -2.96 2.46
CA SER A 170 -4.65 -4.00 1.80
C SER A 170 -4.51 -5.27 2.64
N MET A 171 -4.94 -5.27 3.90
CA MET A 171 -4.67 -6.33 4.88
C MET A 171 -3.18 -6.62 5.07
N GLY A 172 -2.31 -5.62 4.79
CA GLY A 172 -0.86 -5.76 4.81
C GLY A 172 -0.26 -6.35 3.53
N GLU A 173 -1.03 -6.55 2.45
CA GLU A 173 -0.46 -6.99 1.16
C GLU A 173 0.41 -5.90 0.51
N VAL A 174 0.32 -4.66 0.96
CA VAL A 174 1.26 -3.59 0.59
C VAL A 174 2.73 -3.97 0.89
N PHE A 175 2.97 -4.86 1.83
CA PHE A 175 4.31 -5.35 2.15
C PHE A 175 4.76 -6.53 1.28
N ALA A 176 3.84 -7.17 0.56
CA ALA A 176 4.10 -8.37 -0.23
C ALA A 176 4.54 -8.07 -1.66
N ILE A 177 4.27 -6.86 -2.16
CA ILE A 177 4.59 -6.43 -3.51
C ILE A 177 5.57 -5.26 -3.49
N PRO A 178 6.69 -5.32 -4.22
CA PRO A 178 7.61 -4.20 -4.34
C PRO A 178 6.93 -2.96 -4.92
N TYR A 179 7.31 -1.78 -4.44
CA TYR A 179 6.82 -0.55 -5.03
C TYR A 179 7.88 0.55 -5.02
N ALA A 180 7.75 1.48 -5.95
CA ALA A 180 8.59 2.67 -6.05
C ALA A 180 7.75 3.91 -6.36
N ARG A 181 8.34 5.08 -6.17
CA ARG A 181 7.75 6.35 -6.54
C ARG A 181 8.63 7.03 -7.58
N PHE A 182 8.03 7.45 -8.70
CA PHE A 182 8.75 8.25 -9.70
C PHE A 182 9.18 9.60 -9.11
N GLY A 183 10.38 10.05 -9.47
CA GLY A 183 10.88 11.37 -9.07
C GLY A 183 10.15 12.52 -9.79
N ALA A 184 9.81 12.31 -11.06
CA ALA A 184 9.08 13.27 -11.88
C ALA A 184 8.00 12.56 -12.72
N TRP A 185 6.88 13.27 -12.94
CA TRP A 185 5.75 12.74 -13.70
C TRP A 185 5.21 13.82 -14.66
N PRO A 186 4.90 13.53 -15.93
CA PRO A 186 4.88 12.19 -16.55
C PRO A 186 6.23 11.73 -17.13
N ALA A 187 7.35 12.38 -16.83
CA ALA A 187 8.67 11.98 -17.33
C ALA A 187 9.03 10.52 -17.03
N GLY A 188 8.55 9.96 -15.90
CA GLY A 188 8.73 8.55 -15.55
C GLY A 188 8.15 7.54 -16.56
N LEU A 189 7.30 7.98 -17.52
CA LEU A 189 6.84 7.09 -18.61
C LEU A 189 8.00 6.63 -19.50
N HIS A 190 9.03 7.44 -19.67
CA HIS A 190 10.21 7.04 -20.44
C HIS A 190 10.96 5.90 -19.76
N GLU A 191 11.02 5.85 -18.44
CA GLU A 191 11.63 4.74 -17.71
C GLU A 191 10.94 3.39 -18.04
N LEU A 192 9.59 3.41 -18.23
CA LEU A 192 8.84 2.22 -18.62
C LEU A 192 9.13 1.80 -20.06
N THR A 193 9.10 2.74 -21.00
CA THR A 193 9.34 2.44 -22.42
C THR A 193 10.78 1.99 -22.67
N ASP A 194 11.75 2.63 -22.02
CA ASP A 194 13.18 2.27 -22.12
C ASP A 194 13.45 0.88 -21.52
N ALA A 195 12.67 0.47 -20.49
CA ALA A 195 12.71 -0.87 -19.93
C ALA A 195 11.91 -1.92 -20.75
N GLY A 196 11.36 -1.52 -21.91
CA GLY A 196 10.66 -2.39 -22.85
C GLY A 196 9.20 -2.68 -22.50
N PHE A 197 8.57 -1.88 -21.65
CA PHE A 197 7.15 -2.06 -21.33
C PHE A 197 6.23 -1.47 -22.39
N ARG A 198 5.23 -2.26 -22.78
CA ARG A 198 4.04 -1.75 -23.45
C ARG A 198 3.15 -1.07 -22.42
N VAL A 199 2.96 0.23 -22.59
CA VAL A 199 2.25 1.08 -21.64
C VAL A 199 0.78 1.13 -21.99
N LEU A 200 -0.10 0.64 -21.10
CA LEU A 200 -1.54 0.53 -21.29
C LEU A 200 -2.25 1.54 -20.38
N ALA A 201 -2.93 2.52 -20.96
CA ALA A 201 -3.68 3.55 -20.22
C ALA A 201 -5.15 3.12 -20.08
N LEU A 202 -5.57 2.75 -18.86
CA LEU A 202 -6.97 2.39 -18.61
C LEU A 202 -7.85 3.64 -18.60
N THR A 203 -8.80 3.68 -19.52
CA THR A 203 -9.73 4.80 -19.73
C THR A 203 -11.15 4.27 -20.02
N PRO A 204 -12.21 5.01 -19.65
CA PRO A 204 -13.57 4.65 -20.04
C PRO A 204 -13.91 5.03 -21.50
N ASP A 205 -13.00 5.63 -22.25
CA ASP A 205 -13.23 6.08 -23.63
C ASP A 205 -13.70 4.91 -24.50
N ALA A 206 -14.85 5.07 -25.15
CA ALA A 206 -15.46 4.07 -26.02
C ALA A 206 -14.59 3.68 -27.23
N THR A 207 -13.68 4.56 -27.66
CA THR A 207 -12.76 4.32 -28.78
C THR A 207 -11.53 3.52 -28.39
N ALA A 208 -11.25 3.40 -27.07
CA ALA A 208 -10.11 2.63 -26.56
C ALA A 208 -10.27 1.12 -26.84
N THR A 209 -9.15 0.42 -26.98
CA THR A 209 -9.13 -1.03 -27.23
C THR A 209 -9.72 -1.78 -26.02
N PRO A 210 -10.72 -2.66 -26.20
CA PRO A 210 -11.20 -3.52 -25.13
C PRO A 210 -10.09 -4.41 -24.57
N LEU A 211 -10.02 -4.59 -23.24
CA LEU A 211 -8.98 -5.42 -22.59
C LEU A 211 -9.02 -6.88 -23.06
N ASP A 212 -10.19 -7.41 -23.32
CA ASP A 212 -10.42 -8.78 -23.83
C ASP A 212 -10.05 -8.96 -25.31
N ALA A 213 -9.87 -7.87 -26.06
CA ALA A 213 -9.39 -7.87 -27.43
C ALA A 213 -7.87 -7.68 -27.57
N LEU A 214 -7.17 -7.45 -26.46
CA LEU A 214 -5.71 -7.29 -26.46
C LEU A 214 -5.03 -8.62 -26.81
N LYS A 215 -4.12 -8.56 -27.78
CA LYS A 215 -3.18 -9.66 -28.04
C LYS A 215 -1.96 -9.46 -27.15
N ILE A 216 -1.73 -10.40 -26.26
CA ILE A 216 -0.65 -10.38 -25.27
C ILE A 216 0.16 -11.66 -25.44
N ALA A 217 1.45 -11.53 -25.67
CA ALA A 217 2.38 -12.65 -25.64
C ALA A 217 2.88 -12.91 -24.21
N ASP A 218 3.35 -14.11 -23.92
CA ASP A 218 3.78 -14.51 -22.58
C ASP A 218 4.99 -13.70 -22.09
N ASP A 219 5.86 -13.28 -23.01
CA ASP A 219 7.07 -12.49 -22.78
C ASP A 219 6.84 -10.98 -22.82
N ASP A 220 5.62 -10.51 -23.19
CA ASP A 220 5.29 -9.08 -23.17
C ASP A 220 5.51 -8.50 -21.77
N LYS A 221 6.19 -7.36 -21.71
CA LYS A 221 6.23 -6.51 -20.52
C LYS A 221 5.07 -5.50 -20.57
N LEU A 222 4.20 -5.51 -19.57
CA LEU A 222 3.01 -4.64 -19.53
C LEU A 222 3.00 -3.72 -18.31
N ALA A 223 2.80 -2.43 -18.56
CA ALA A 223 2.56 -1.42 -17.53
C ALA A 223 1.11 -0.93 -17.63
N LEU A 224 0.27 -1.30 -16.65
CA LEU A 224 -1.12 -0.85 -16.55
C LEU A 224 -1.19 0.47 -15.80
N LEU A 225 -1.59 1.54 -16.47
CA LEU A 225 -1.77 2.87 -15.88
C LEU A 225 -3.21 3.08 -15.41
N LEU A 226 -3.36 3.51 -14.17
CA LEU A 226 -4.62 3.83 -13.51
C LEU A 226 -4.61 5.27 -13.02
N GLY A 227 -5.61 6.05 -13.38
CA GLY A 227 -5.74 7.45 -13.01
C GLY A 227 -6.55 7.67 -11.72
N ALA A 228 -6.56 8.94 -11.29
CA ALA A 228 -7.36 9.38 -10.14
C ALA A 228 -8.87 9.23 -10.39
N GLU A 229 -9.63 9.13 -9.28
CA GLU A 229 -11.09 9.19 -9.35
C GLU A 229 -11.55 10.57 -9.86
N GLY A 230 -12.48 10.56 -10.78
CA GLY A 230 -13.04 11.76 -11.41
C GLY A 230 -12.24 12.25 -12.61
N SER A 231 -10.98 12.68 -12.43
CA SER A 231 -10.16 13.20 -13.53
C SER A 231 -9.56 12.14 -14.46
N GLY A 232 -9.44 10.89 -13.98
CA GLY A 232 -8.79 9.81 -14.73
C GLY A 232 -7.29 10.04 -14.91
N LEU A 233 -6.74 9.54 -16.00
CA LEU A 233 -5.38 9.79 -16.46
C LEU A 233 -5.26 11.14 -17.15
N SER A 234 -4.11 11.80 -16.99
CA SER A 234 -3.85 13.08 -17.64
C SER A 234 -3.75 12.94 -19.17
N GLY A 235 -4.05 14.02 -19.90
CA GLY A 235 -3.96 14.04 -21.36
C GLY A 235 -2.57 13.69 -21.89
N LEU A 236 -1.51 14.08 -21.17
CA LEU A 236 -0.12 13.75 -21.55
C LEU A 236 0.14 12.23 -21.43
N VAL A 237 -0.39 11.59 -20.40
CA VAL A 237 -0.27 10.14 -20.20
C VAL A 237 -1.07 9.39 -21.27
N LEU A 238 -2.30 9.81 -21.54
CA LEU A 238 -3.15 9.21 -22.57
C LEU A 238 -2.54 9.31 -23.99
N ALA A 239 -1.85 10.41 -24.27
CA ALA A 239 -1.18 10.61 -25.55
C ALA A 239 0.09 9.75 -25.70
N ALA A 240 0.73 9.36 -24.61
CA ALA A 240 1.98 8.58 -24.59
C ALA A 240 1.79 7.08 -24.41
N ALA A 241 0.56 6.60 -24.21
CA ALA A 241 0.26 5.21 -23.90
C ALA A 241 -0.84 4.65 -24.82
N GLN A 242 -0.95 3.34 -24.90
CA GLN A 242 -2.04 2.70 -25.61
C GLN A 242 -3.31 2.75 -24.77
N PRO A 243 -4.39 3.44 -25.22
CA PRO A 243 -5.64 3.47 -24.49
C PRO A 243 -6.33 2.10 -24.53
N VAL A 244 -6.73 1.63 -23.33
CA VAL A 244 -7.45 0.37 -23.16
C VAL A 244 -8.66 0.59 -22.26
N ARG A 245 -9.71 -0.20 -22.43
CA ARG A 245 -10.94 -0.08 -21.63
C ARG A 245 -11.47 -1.41 -21.16
N ILE A 246 -12.21 -1.37 -20.06
CA ILE A 246 -13.10 -2.45 -19.64
C ILE A 246 -14.44 -2.19 -20.35
N PRO A 247 -14.96 -3.10 -21.21
CA PRO A 247 -16.28 -2.93 -21.82
C PRO A 247 -17.36 -2.85 -20.72
N MET A 248 -18.16 -1.80 -20.79
CA MET A 248 -19.25 -1.55 -19.84
C MET A 248 -20.60 -1.75 -20.50
N SER A 249 -21.62 -2.09 -19.72
CA SER A 249 -23.00 -2.26 -20.16
C SER A 249 -23.94 -1.39 -19.33
N GLY A 250 -25.19 -1.23 -19.79
CA GLY A 250 -26.22 -0.54 -19.03
C GLY A 250 -26.03 0.97 -18.83
N GLY A 251 -25.21 1.63 -19.65
CA GLY A 251 -24.97 3.08 -19.55
C GLY A 251 -24.13 3.49 -18.35
N VAL A 252 -23.40 2.57 -17.74
CA VAL A 252 -22.45 2.87 -16.66
C VAL A 252 -21.18 3.49 -17.25
N ASP A 253 -20.81 4.70 -16.79
CA ASP A 253 -19.71 5.47 -17.36
C ASP A 253 -18.33 4.93 -16.92
N SER A 254 -18.19 4.47 -15.66
CA SER A 254 -16.90 3.99 -15.12
C SER A 254 -17.10 3.10 -13.89
N LEU A 255 -16.05 2.37 -13.51
CA LEU A 255 -15.92 1.67 -12.24
C LEU A 255 -15.05 2.47 -11.26
N ASN A 256 -15.24 2.23 -9.96
CA ASN A 256 -14.25 2.62 -8.97
C ASN A 256 -12.86 2.13 -9.40
N VAL A 257 -11.82 2.94 -9.23
CA VAL A 257 -10.47 2.64 -9.73
C VAL A 257 -9.89 1.33 -9.17
N ALA A 258 -10.19 0.96 -7.94
CA ALA A 258 -9.73 -0.31 -7.38
C ALA A 258 -10.47 -1.52 -7.96
N ALA A 259 -11.77 -1.38 -8.28
CA ALA A 259 -12.54 -2.41 -9.00
C ALA A 259 -12.01 -2.56 -10.42
N ALA A 260 -11.77 -1.45 -11.12
CA ALA A 260 -11.16 -1.44 -12.44
C ALA A 260 -9.76 -2.08 -12.43
N ALA A 261 -8.94 -1.78 -11.41
CA ALA A 261 -7.64 -2.41 -11.21
C ALA A 261 -7.75 -3.94 -11.06
N ALA A 262 -8.70 -4.43 -10.27
CA ALA A 262 -8.89 -5.87 -10.08
C ALA A 262 -9.23 -6.58 -11.40
N VAL A 263 -10.16 -6.02 -12.18
CA VAL A 263 -10.55 -6.58 -13.50
C VAL A 263 -9.38 -6.54 -14.47
N ALA A 264 -8.68 -5.40 -14.55
CA ALA A 264 -7.58 -5.23 -15.49
C ALA A 264 -6.37 -6.10 -15.11
N CYS A 265 -5.98 -6.16 -13.83
CA CYS A 265 -4.91 -7.05 -13.37
C CYS A 265 -5.25 -8.53 -13.66
N TYR A 266 -6.51 -8.93 -13.46
CA TYR A 266 -6.94 -10.29 -13.79
C TYR A 266 -6.82 -10.59 -15.27
N ALA A 267 -7.21 -9.66 -16.15
CA ALA A 267 -7.11 -9.80 -17.60
C ALA A 267 -5.65 -9.85 -18.10
N LEU A 268 -4.76 -9.10 -17.43
CA LEU A 268 -3.36 -8.95 -17.83
C LEU A 268 -2.38 -9.88 -17.10
N ARG A 269 -2.86 -10.73 -16.16
CA ARG A 269 -1.99 -11.65 -15.43
C ARG A 269 -1.37 -12.67 -16.37
N ARG A 270 -0.20 -13.20 -15.96
CA ARG A 270 0.37 -14.34 -16.67
C ARG A 270 -0.54 -15.57 -16.48
N PRO A 271 -0.71 -16.40 -17.52
CA PRO A 271 -1.35 -17.70 -17.34
C PRO A 271 -0.60 -18.49 -16.26
N GLY A 272 -1.34 -19.09 -15.33
CA GLY A 272 -0.75 -19.95 -14.28
C GLY A 272 -0.40 -21.32 -14.81
#